data_f657431bc60a8896ce0657f841ad1bee
#
_entry.id   f657431bc60a8896ce0657f841ad1bee
#
_cell.length_a   1.000
_cell.length_b   1.000
_cell.length_c   1.000
_cell.angle_alpha   90.00
_cell.angle_beta   90.00
_cell.angle_gamma   90.00
#
_symmetry.space_group_name_H-M   'P 1'
#
loop_
_entity.id
_entity.type
_entity.pdbx_description
1 polymer ?
#
loop_
_entity_poly.entity_id
_entity_poly.type
_entity_poly.pdbx_seq_one_letter_code
_entity_poly.pdbx_strand_id
1 'polypeptide(L)'
;MYKRQRQFPASAIKHKDGRLFEDRDGIAWVNPYNREYWNYVLGIAEEMARSGVNEIQFDYIRFPDTNKPLLMSAEEKRARVEVIHEFLKEAYKRLKPHGVYVSADVFGLVPNTAGDLYIGQHWESLSSVIDYISPMMYPSHYSKGFASIKDPDMNPYDTIYHSARGAVNRSQKMTQPATIRPWIQGFTATWLRSHIKYGQTELQAQIDALASLGVDEYLIWNPGNRYENLLKQESNVSIDVADSASN
;
A
#
# COMPACT_ATOMS: atom_id res chain seq x y z
N MET A 1 16.32 -2.90 7.92
CA MET A 1 16.41 -2.77 6.47
C MET A 1 17.42 -1.72 6.00
N TYR A 2 17.47 -0.53 6.59
CA TYR A 2 18.29 0.63 6.18
C TYR A 2 19.82 0.48 6.27
N LYS A 3 20.31 -0.49 7.04
CA LYS A 3 21.77 -0.71 7.17
C LYS A 3 22.37 -1.53 6.02
N ARG A 4 21.57 -2.35 5.33
CA ARG A 4 22.05 -3.27 4.30
C ARG A 4 22.60 -2.54 3.08
N GLN A 5 21.93 -1.48 2.61
CA GLN A 5 22.36 -0.72 1.42
C GLN A 5 23.72 -0.03 1.63
N ARG A 6 24.04 0.40 2.87
CA ARG A 6 25.35 0.94 3.22
C ARG A 6 26.42 -0.16 3.30
N GLN A 7 26.02 -1.38 3.70
CA GLN A 7 26.92 -2.55 3.75
C GLN A 7 27.14 -3.16 2.35
N PHE A 8 26.14 -3.08 1.47
CA PHE A 8 26.17 -3.61 0.11
C PHE A 8 25.86 -2.51 -0.92
N PRO A 9 26.78 -1.55 -1.13
CA PRO A 9 26.52 -0.38 -2.00
C PRO A 9 26.25 -0.75 -3.47
N ALA A 10 26.64 -1.95 -3.90
CA ALA A 10 26.37 -2.44 -5.26
C ALA A 10 24.86 -2.67 -5.53
N SER A 11 24.09 -2.95 -4.47
CA SER A 11 22.64 -3.17 -4.57
C SER A 11 21.81 -1.89 -4.41
N ALA A 12 22.43 -0.75 -4.13
CA ALA A 12 21.74 0.49 -3.83
C ALA A 12 21.60 1.40 -5.05
N ILE A 13 20.55 2.22 -5.05
CA ILE A 13 20.41 3.34 -5.99
C ILE A 13 21.53 4.35 -5.75
N LYS A 14 22.06 4.91 -6.84
CA LYS A 14 23.11 5.92 -6.81
C LYS A 14 22.72 7.18 -7.58
N HIS A 15 23.28 8.31 -7.20
CA HIS A 15 23.33 9.51 -8.02
C HIS A 15 24.28 9.31 -9.21
N LYS A 16 24.17 10.17 -10.23
CA LYS A 16 25.07 10.14 -11.40
C LYS A 16 26.56 10.27 -11.06
N ASP A 17 26.88 10.88 -9.93
CA ASP A 17 28.26 11.02 -9.44
C ASP A 17 28.76 9.79 -8.64
N GLY A 18 27.95 8.72 -8.57
CA GLY A 18 28.31 7.47 -7.89
C GLY A 18 28.01 7.42 -6.39
N ARG A 19 27.62 8.54 -5.77
CA ARG A 19 27.23 8.55 -4.35
C ARG A 19 25.92 7.80 -4.16
N LEU A 20 25.73 7.18 -3.00
CA LEU A 20 24.46 6.56 -2.63
C LEU A 20 23.32 7.60 -2.66
N PHE A 21 22.19 7.21 -3.24
CA PHE A 21 20.98 7.99 -3.11
C PHE A 21 20.41 7.77 -1.70
N GLU A 22 20.16 8.86 -1.00
CA GLU A 22 19.42 8.89 0.26
C GLU A 22 18.22 9.83 0.09
N ASP A 23 17.07 9.41 0.64
CA ASP A 23 15.87 10.23 0.66
C ASP A 23 15.96 11.36 1.71
N ARG A 24 14.83 12.03 1.97
CA ARG A 24 14.77 13.16 2.93
C ARG A 24 15.08 12.74 4.37
N ASP A 25 14.85 11.47 4.68
CA ASP A 25 15.06 10.91 6.01
C ASP A 25 16.45 10.25 6.16
N GLY A 26 17.32 10.42 5.15
CA GLY A 26 18.66 9.84 5.11
C GLY A 26 18.67 8.33 4.87
N ILE A 27 17.60 7.80 4.27
CA ILE A 27 17.44 6.38 4.01
C ILE A 27 17.95 6.05 2.61
N ALA A 28 18.92 5.13 2.55
CA ALA A 28 19.40 4.60 1.27
C ALA A 28 18.42 3.57 0.70
N TRP A 29 18.19 3.62 -0.61
CA TRP A 29 17.24 2.77 -1.31
C TRP A 29 17.94 1.65 -2.06
N VAL A 30 17.32 0.47 -2.05
CA VAL A 30 17.72 -0.63 -2.93
C VAL A 30 17.34 -0.29 -4.36
N ASN A 31 18.19 -0.67 -5.30
CA ASN A 31 17.91 -0.53 -6.71
C ASN A 31 16.86 -1.59 -7.14
N PRO A 32 15.65 -1.19 -7.57
CA PRO A 32 14.61 -2.12 -7.98
C PRO A 32 14.99 -3.02 -9.16
N TYR A 33 15.98 -2.65 -9.97
CA TYR A 33 16.51 -3.50 -11.05
C TYR A 33 17.39 -4.66 -10.56
N ASN A 34 17.80 -4.67 -9.28
CA ASN A 34 18.72 -5.68 -8.74
C ASN A 34 18.01 -7.02 -8.50
N ARG A 35 18.22 -7.97 -9.42
CA ARG A 35 17.63 -9.31 -9.37
C ARG A 35 18.15 -10.15 -8.20
N GLU A 36 19.37 -9.97 -7.78
CA GLU A 36 19.94 -10.65 -6.61
C GLU A 36 19.20 -10.24 -5.33
N TYR A 37 18.88 -8.94 -5.22
CA TYR A 37 18.07 -8.47 -4.11
C TYR A 37 16.63 -9.00 -4.15
N TRP A 38 16.03 -9.14 -5.35
CA TRP A 38 14.72 -9.79 -5.48
C TRP A 38 14.76 -11.21 -4.90
N ASN A 39 15.76 -12.01 -5.27
CA ASN A 39 15.91 -13.37 -4.76
C ASN A 39 16.04 -13.41 -3.23
N TYR A 40 16.73 -12.44 -2.65
CA TYR A 40 16.83 -12.32 -1.20
C TYR A 40 15.48 -12.03 -0.54
N VAL A 41 14.73 -11.04 -1.03
CA VAL A 41 13.42 -10.67 -0.48
C VAL A 41 12.40 -11.78 -0.68
N LEU A 42 12.37 -12.37 -1.86
CA LEU A 42 11.45 -13.46 -2.18
C LEU A 42 11.80 -14.74 -1.39
N GLY A 43 13.08 -15.00 -1.11
CA GLY A 43 13.48 -16.09 -0.22
C GLY A 43 12.93 -15.92 1.19
N ILE A 44 12.96 -14.71 1.76
CA ILE A 44 12.32 -14.41 3.06
C ILE A 44 10.80 -14.64 2.97
N ALA A 45 10.16 -14.14 1.89
CA ALA A 45 8.73 -14.30 1.68
C ALA A 45 8.32 -15.79 1.59
N GLU A 46 9.11 -16.63 0.90
CA GLU A 46 8.87 -18.08 0.84
C GLU A 46 9.06 -18.76 2.20
N GLU A 47 10.03 -18.33 2.99
CA GLU A 47 10.24 -18.85 4.35
C GLU A 47 9.02 -18.55 5.23
N MET A 48 8.51 -17.31 5.16
CA MET A 48 7.30 -16.91 5.88
C MET A 48 6.07 -17.68 5.38
N ALA A 49 5.93 -17.87 4.06
CA ALA A 49 4.83 -18.67 3.51
C ALA A 49 4.84 -20.11 4.03
N ARG A 50 6.02 -20.75 4.14
CA ARG A 50 6.17 -22.08 4.73
C ARG A 50 5.87 -22.12 6.23
N SER A 51 5.97 -20.99 6.94
CA SER A 51 5.65 -20.92 8.37
C SER A 51 4.14 -20.85 8.67
N GLY A 52 3.29 -20.81 7.63
CA GLY A 52 1.84 -20.91 7.76
C GLY A 52 1.12 -19.57 7.80
N VAL A 53 1.71 -18.47 7.33
CA VAL A 53 0.98 -17.22 7.10
C VAL A 53 0.01 -17.36 5.93
N ASN A 54 -1.09 -16.62 5.95
CA ASN A 54 -2.11 -16.69 4.90
C ASN A 54 -1.83 -15.76 3.73
N GLU A 55 -1.04 -14.69 3.95
CA GLU A 55 -0.78 -13.66 2.98
C GLU A 55 0.61 -13.05 3.16
N ILE A 56 1.21 -12.67 2.03
CA ILE A 56 2.44 -11.86 1.98
C ILE A 56 2.10 -10.53 1.30
N GLN A 57 2.19 -9.44 2.05
CA GLN A 57 1.98 -8.08 1.55
C GLN A 57 3.32 -7.38 1.35
N PHE A 58 3.54 -6.88 0.14
CA PHE A 58 4.74 -6.14 -0.23
C PHE A 58 4.52 -4.63 -0.10
N ASP A 59 5.30 -3.98 0.75
CA ASP A 59 5.34 -2.53 0.88
C ASP A 59 6.62 -1.96 0.27
N TYR A 60 6.61 -0.67 -0.08
CA TYR A 60 7.73 0.04 -0.72
C TYR A 60 8.23 -0.57 -2.04
N ILE A 61 7.36 -1.28 -2.76
CA ILE A 61 7.66 -1.83 -4.10
C ILE A 61 7.56 -0.73 -5.16
N ARG A 62 8.51 0.17 -5.14
CA ARG A 62 8.52 1.36 -5.98
C ARG A 62 9.92 1.95 -6.11
N PHE A 63 10.10 2.84 -7.05
CA PHE A 63 11.25 3.75 -7.11
C PHE A 63 11.07 4.92 -6.13
N PRO A 64 12.16 5.57 -5.70
CA PRO A 64 12.04 6.75 -4.87
C PRO A 64 11.32 7.88 -5.61
N ASP A 65 10.45 8.59 -4.89
CA ASP A 65 9.85 9.83 -5.36
C ASP A 65 10.91 10.94 -5.31
N THR A 66 11.55 11.16 -6.45
CA THR A 66 12.61 12.17 -6.59
C THR A 66 12.72 12.68 -8.01
N ASN A 67 12.94 13.98 -8.14
CA ASN A 67 13.33 14.62 -9.40
C ASN A 67 14.87 14.68 -9.60
N LYS A 68 15.65 14.19 -8.63
CA LYS A 68 17.10 14.14 -8.75
C LYS A 68 17.49 13.08 -9.79
N PRO A 69 18.49 13.38 -10.66
CA PRO A 69 18.97 12.41 -11.63
C PRO A 69 19.69 11.24 -10.94
N LEU A 70 19.17 10.04 -11.15
CA LEU A 70 19.75 8.81 -10.65
C LEU A 70 20.68 8.19 -11.72
N LEU A 71 21.68 7.44 -11.26
CA LEU A 71 22.55 6.66 -12.11
C LEU A 71 21.75 5.44 -12.60
N MET A 72 21.58 5.33 -13.91
CA MET A 72 20.94 4.20 -14.56
C MET A 72 21.98 3.53 -15.44
N SER A 73 22.18 2.23 -15.27
CA SER A 73 23.00 1.44 -16.18
C SER A 73 22.33 1.30 -17.54
N ALA A 74 23.08 0.86 -18.55
CA ALA A 74 22.51 0.59 -19.88
C ALA A 74 21.44 -0.51 -19.83
N GLU A 75 21.55 -1.45 -18.89
CA GLU A 75 20.60 -2.54 -18.66
C GLU A 75 19.34 -2.07 -17.93
N GLU A 76 19.41 -0.94 -17.22
CA GLU A 76 18.33 -0.32 -16.45
C GLU A 76 17.47 0.66 -17.27
N LYS A 77 17.52 0.58 -18.61
CA LYS A 77 16.71 1.42 -19.50
C LYS A 77 15.25 0.98 -19.62
N ARG A 78 14.89 -0.17 -19.03
CA ARG A 78 13.50 -0.63 -19.02
C ARG A 78 12.62 0.34 -18.24
N ALA A 79 11.35 0.45 -18.64
CA ALA A 79 10.39 1.27 -17.94
C ALA A 79 10.25 0.81 -16.48
N ARG A 80 10.16 1.76 -15.55
CA ARG A 80 10.00 1.46 -14.12
C ARG A 80 8.78 0.58 -13.85
N VAL A 81 7.69 0.81 -14.57
CA VAL A 81 6.46 0.00 -14.50
C VAL A 81 6.74 -1.47 -14.79
N GLU A 82 7.53 -1.77 -15.85
CA GLU A 82 7.87 -3.14 -16.21
C GLU A 82 8.63 -3.86 -15.10
N VAL A 83 9.56 -3.16 -14.47
CA VAL A 83 10.41 -3.73 -13.41
C VAL A 83 9.58 -4.09 -12.17
N ILE A 84 8.69 -3.19 -11.74
CA ILE A 84 7.84 -3.44 -10.58
C ILE A 84 6.80 -4.54 -10.90
N HIS A 85 6.21 -4.51 -12.10
CA HIS A 85 5.33 -5.57 -12.57
C HIS A 85 6.03 -6.94 -12.57
N GLU A 86 7.24 -7.03 -13.13
CA GLU A 86 7.99 -8.28 -13.17
C GLU A 86 8.36 -8.80 -11.77
N PHE A 87 8.71 -7.91 -10.84
CA PHE A 87 8.96 -8.31 -9.46
C PHE A 87 7.72 -8.97 -8.84
N LEU A 88 6.55 -8.34 -8.96
CA LEU A 88 5.31 -8.90 -8.43
C LEU A 88 4.89 -10.18 -9.12
N LYS A 89 5.07 -10.26 -10.44
CA LYS A 89 4.81 -11.49 -11.21
C LYS A 89 5.71 -12.65 -10.74
N GLU A 90 6.99 -12.38 -10.48
CA GLU A 90 7.91 -13.39 -9.93
C GLU A 90 7.51 -13.75 -8.50
N ALA A 91 7.14 -12.77 -7.67
CA ALA A 91 6.63 -13.01 -6.31
C ALA A 91 5.40 -13.91 -6.34
N TYR A 92 4.42 -13.59 -7.18
CA TYR A 92 3.20 -14.38 -7.34
C TYR A 92 3.52 -15.83 -7.74
N LYS A 93 4.37 -16.02 -8.76
CA LYS A 93 4.79 -17.34 -9.24
C LYS A 93 5.44 -18.18 -8.13
N ARG A 94 6.28 -17.55 -7.30
CA ARG A 94 7.02 -18.27 -6.23
C ARG A 94 6.15 -18.56 -5.02
N LEU A 95 5.22 -17.68 -4.68
CA LEU A 95 4.43 -17.76 -3.44
C LEU A 95 3.13 -18.56 -3.60
N LYS A 96 2.47 -18.53 -4.75
CA LYS A 96 1.20 -19.27 -4.96
C LYS A 96 1.28 -20.77 -4.72
N PRO A 97 2.38 -21.49 -5.02
CA PRO A 97 2.50 -22.90 -4.66
C PRO A 97 2.45 -23.19 -3.16
N HIS A 98 2.68 -22.19 -2.31
CA HIS A 98 2.56 -22.31 -0.85
C HIS A 98 1.14 -22.02 -0.32
N GLY A 99 0.18 -21.72 -1.22
CA GLY A 99 -1.22 -21.47 -0.83
C GLY A 99 -1.48 -20.09 -0.20
N VAL A 100 -0.54 -19.16 -0.27
CA VAL A 100 -0.68 -17.81 0.31
C VAL A 100 -1.20 -16.81 -0.72
N TYR A 101 -1.89 -15.78 -0.24
CA TYR A 101 -2.25 -14.61 -1.03
C TYR A 101 -1.05 -13.68 -1.17
N VAL A 102 -1.00 -12.98 -2.30
CA VAL A 102 0.03 -11.97 -2.61
C VAL A 102 -0.64 -10.62 -2.75
N SER A 103 -0.19 -9.66 -1.97
CA SER A 103 -0.71 -8.30 -1.98
C SER A 103 0.39 -7.25 -2.08
N ALA A 104 0.00 -6.04 -2.48
CA ALA A 104 0.95 -4.94 -2.67
C ALA A 104 0.37 -3.60 -2.24
N ASP A 105 1.17 -2.83 -1.49
CA ASP A 105 0.86 -1.46 -1.13
C ASP A 105 1.24 -0.50 -2.25
N VAL A 106 0.33 0.39 -2.59
CA VAL A 106 0.57 1.42 -3.60
C VAL A 106 0.18 2.80 -3.07
N PHE A 107 0.75 3.86 -3.64
CA PHE A 107 0.34 5.21 -3.26
C PHE A 107 -1.16 5.43 -3.53
N GLY A 108 -1.83 6.14 -2.62
CA GLY A 108 -3.25 6.45 -2.73
C GLY A 108 -3.63 7.24 -3.98
N LEU A 109 -2.69 7.93 -4.62
CA LEU A 109 -2.89 8.65 -5.88
C LEU A 109 -2.79 7.75 -7.13
N VAL A 110 -2.24 6.54 -7.03
CA VAL A 110 -2.05 5.62 -8.18
C VAL A 110 -3.36 5.34 -8.92
N PRO A 111 -4.49 5.06 -8.26
CA PRO A 111 -5.73 4.83 -8.98
C PRO A 111 -6.30 6.06 -9.70
N ASN A 112 -5.89 7.27 -9.32
CA ASN A 112 -6.37 8.52 -9.89
C ASN A 112 -5.40 9.16 -10.91
N THR A 113 -4.32 8.43 -11.26
CA THR A 113 -3.29 8.89 -12.19
C THR A 113 -3.18 7.93 -13.37
N ALA A 114 -3.15 8.46 -14.59
CA ALA A 114 -2.97 7.62 -15.79
C ALA A 114 -1.56 7.00 -15.90
N GLY A 115 -0.55 7.67 -15.34
CA GLY A 115 0.83 7.21 -15.33
C GLY A 115 1.21 6.44 -14.07
N ASP A 116 2.50 6.30 -13.86
CA ASP A 116 3.12 5.55 -12.77
C ASP A 116 3.67 6.43 -11.63
N LEU A 117 3.33 7.72 -11.61
CA LEU A 117 3.85 8.73 -10.66
C LEU A 117 5.38 8.83 -10.66
N TYR A 118 6.05 8.37 -11.71
CA TYR A 118 7.51 8.23 -11.81
C TYR A 118 8.13 7.31 -10.76
N ILE A 119 7.33 6.48 -10.09
CA ILE A 119 7.76 5.53 -9.07
C ILE A 119 7.58 4.06 -9.49
N GLY A 120 7.08 3.83 -10.71
CA GLY A 120 6.86 2.48 -11.25
C GLY A 120 5.55 1.82 -10.81
N GLN A 121 4.67 2.53 -10.11
CA GLN A 121 3.37 2.01 -9.69
C GLN A 121 2.29 2.40 -10.69
N HIS A 122 1.87 1.46 -11.52
CA HIS A 122 0.79 1.63 -12.49
C HIS A 122 -0.34 0.65 -12.17
N TRP A 123 -1.56 1.17 -12.03
CA TRP A 123 -2.70 0.43 -11.48
C TRP A 123 -2.93 -0.92 -12.17
N GLU A 124 -3.16 -0.91 -13.48
CA GLU A 124 -3.48 -2.11 -14.23
C GLU A 124 -2.33 -3.11 -14.26
N SER A 125 -1.10 -2.60 -14.38
CA SER A 125 0.08 -3.46 -14.44
C SER A 125 0.29 -4.24 -13.15
N LEU A 126 0.05 -3.61 -11.99
CA LEU A 126 0.21 -4.27 -10.69
C LEU A 126 -0.98 -5.15 -10.37
N SER A 127 -2.20 -4.62 -10.58
CA SER A 127 -3.45 -5.33 -10.29
C SER A 127 -3.63 -6.62 -11.09
N SER A 128 -2.94 -6.78 -12.24
CA SER A 128 -3.06 -7.98 -13.08
C SER A 128 -2.25 -9.18 -12.61
N VAL A 129 -1.39 -9.04 -11.58
CA VAL A 129 -0.42 -10.08 -11.19
C VAL A 129 -0.37 -10.36 -9.68
N ILE A 130 -1.35 -9.87 -8.93
CA ILE A 130 -1.48 -10.07 -7.47
C ILE A 130 -2.92 -10.37 -7.09
N ASP A 131 -3.16 -10.85 -5.86
CA ASP A 131 -4.51 -11.12 -5.36
C ASP A 131 -5.20 -9.87 -4.80
N TYR A 132 -4.47 -9.02 -4.05
CA TYR A 132 -4.98 -7.79 -3.46
C TYR A 132 -4.09 -6.59 -3.79
N ILE A 133 -4.71 -5.49 -4.14
CA ILE A 133 -4.03 -4.20 -4.30
C ILE A 133 -4.51 -3.23 -3.23
N SER A 134 -3.57 -2.69 -2.45
CA SER A 134 -3.84 -1.92 -1.24
C SER A 134 -3.35 -0.47 -1.38
N PRO A 135 -4.14 0.42 -2.01
CA PRO A 135 -3.78 1.83 -2.09
C PRO A 135 -3.86 2.49 -0.71
N MET A 136 -2.82 3.23 -0.35
CA MET A 136 -2.71 3.97 0.92
C MET A 136 -3.52 5.26 0.86
N MET A 137 -4.84 5.14 1.09
CA MET A 137 -5.80 6.23 0.99
C MET A 137 -5.93 6.98 2.32
N TYR A 138 -4.91 7.76 2.68
CA TYR A 138 -4.94 8.56 3.90
C TYR A 138 -5.36 10.00 3.56
N PRO A 139 -6.52 10.50 4.01
CA PRO A 139 -6.97 11.87 3.71
C PRO A 139 -5.92 12.94 3.97
N SER A 140 -5.13 12.79 5.04
CA SER A 140 -4.03 13.71 5.39
C SER A 140 -2.89 13.78 4.35
N HIS A 141 -2.78 12.81 3.45
CA HIS A 141 -1.71 12.71 2.45
C HIS A 141 -2.13 13.25 1.07
N TYR A 142 -3.38 13.65 0.90
CA TYR A 142 -3.85 14.29 -0.32
C TYR A 142 -3.61 15.79 -0.27
N SER A 143 -3.18 16.35 -1.39
CA SER A 143 -2.99 17.79 -1.51
C SER A 143 -4.32 18.53 -1.45
N LYS A 144 -4.32 19.76 -0.91
CA LYS A 144 -5.46 20.68 -1.00
C LYS A 144 -5.93 20.81 -2.44
N GLY A 145 -7.23 20.75 -2.65
CA GLY A 145 -7.83 20.77 -3.97
C GLY A 145 -7.96 19.41 -4.67
N PHE A 146 -7.50 18.31 -4.07
CA PHE A 146 -7.76 16.97 -4.60
C PHE A 146 -9.25 16.77 -4.82
N ALA A 147 -9.65 16.38 -6.04
CA ALA A 147 -11.05 16.23 -6.44
C ALA A 147 -11.95 17.44 -6.08
N SER A 148 -11.39 18.67 -6.10
CA SER A 148 -12.03 19.92 -5.68
C SER A 148 -12.30 20.03 -4.16
N ILE A 149 -11.79 19.12 -3.34
CA ILE A 149 -11.91 19.16 -1.88
C ILE A 149 -10.86 20.13 -1.32
N LYS A 150 -11.33 21.19 -0.64
CA LYS A 150 -10.44 22.24 -0.13
C LYS A 150 -9.40 21.71 0.86
N ASP A 151 -9.83 20.94 1.83
CA ASP A 151 -9.00 20.34 2.87
C ASP A 151 -9.36 18.84 3.02
N PRO A 152 -8.64 17.92 2.33
CA PRO A 152 -8.98 16.50 2.30
C PRO A 152 -9.01 15.84 3.68
N ASP A 153 -8.09 16.17 4.60
CA ASP A 153 -8.07 15.60 5.95
C ASP A 153 -9.32 15.93 6.76
N MET A 154 -9.97 17.08 6.46
CA MET A 154 -11.20 17.49 7.11
C MET A 154 -12.47 16.91 6.45
N ASN A 155 -12.33 16.20 5.34
CA ASN A 155 -13.41 15.62 4.55
C ASN A 155 -13.11 14.15 4.23
N PRO A 156 -13.05 13.25 5.24
CA PRO A 156 -12.61 11.87 5.06
C PRO A 156 -13.52 11.07 4.12
N TYR A 157 -14.85 11.23 4.19
CA TYR A 157 -15.77 10.57 3.29
C TYR A 157 -15.50 10.92 1.82
N ASP A 158 -15.54 12.20 1.48
CA ASP A 158 -15.38 12.63 0.09
C ASP A 158 -14.00 12.28 -0.46
N THR A 159 -12.97 12.40 0.37
CA THR A 159 -11.58 12.08 -0.03
C THR A 159 -11.45 10.60 -0.37
N ILE A 160 -11.94 9.72 0.48
CA ILE A 160 -11.91 8.27 0.24
C ILE A 160 -12.81 7.91 -0.94
N TYR A 161 -14.01 8.45 -1.01
CA TYR A 161 -14.93 8.20 -2.12
C TYR A 161 -14.28 8.51 -3.48
N HIS A 162 -13.72 9.71 -3.63
CA HIS A 162 -13.10 10.11 -4.91
C HIS A 162 -11.84 9.29 -5.23
N SER A 163 -11.04 8.94 -4.23
CA SER A 163 -9.88 8.10 -4.43
C SER A 163 -10.27 6.67 -4.83
N ALA A 164 -11.15 6.04 -4.08
CA ALA A 164 -11.58 4.67 -4.32
C ALA A 164 -12.39 4.52 -5.62
N ARG A 165 -13.19 5.53 -5.99
CA ARG A 165 -13.90 5.54 -7.28
C ARG A 165 -12.95 5.43 -8.47
N GLY A 166 -11.77 6.07 -8.39
CA GLY A 166 -10.71 5.91 -9.40
C GLY A 166 -10.26 4.46 -9.54
N ALA A 167 -10.03 3.78 -8.42
CA ALA A 167 -9.65 2.37 -8.37
C ALA A 167 -10.73 1.45 -8.96
N VAL A 168 -11.99 1.61 -8.52
CA VAL A 168 -13.12 0.82 -9.00
C VAL A 168 -13.32 0.99 -10.51
N ASN A 169 -13.35 2.24 -11.01
CA ASN A 169 -13.53 2.53 -12.43
C ASN A 169 -12.43 1.93 -13.33
N ARG A 170 -11.21 1.85 -12.84
CA ARG A 170 -10.09 1.23 -13.58
C ARG A 170 -10.18 -0.28 -13.53
N SER A 171 -10.41 -0.86 -12.36
CA SER A 171 -10.52 -2.31 -12.18
C SER A 171 -11.70 -2.91 -12.98
N GLN A 172 -12.84 -2.22 -13.07
CA GLN A 172 -13.99 -2.68 -13.89
C GLN A 172 -13.67 -2.83 -15.38
N LYS A 173 -12.61 -2.21 -15.87
CA LYS A 173 -12.17 -2.32 -17.27
C LYS A 173 -11.17 -3.46 -17.49
N MET A 174 -10.77 -4.14 -16.44
CA MET A 174 -9.81 -5.25 -16.48
C MET A 174 -10.54 -6.59 -16.48
N THR A 175 -9.95 -7.60 -17.10
CA THR A 175 -10.53 -8.95 -17.15
C THR A 175 -10.39 -9.66 -15.80
N GLN A 176 -9.27 -9.52 -15.14
CA GLN A 176 -8.96 -10.14 -13.85
C GLN A 176 -8.18 -9.16 -12.98
N PRO A 177 -8.86 -8.16 -12.39
CA PRO A 177 -8.20 -7.25 -11.47
C PRO A 177 -7.99 -7.91 -10.10
N ALA A 178 -6.96 -7.47 -9.38
CA ALA A 178 -6.82 -7.75 -7.96
C ALA A 178 -8.01 -7.18 -7.17
N THR A 179 -8.34 -7.80 -6.05
CA THR A 179 -9.29 -7.25 -5.09
C THR A 179 -8.76 -5.94 -4.50
N ILE A 180 -9.59 -4.91 -4.50
CA ILE A 180 -9.25 -3.61 -3.94
C ILE A 180 -9.42 -3.68 -2.43
N ARG A 181 -8.33 -3.49 -1.68
CA ARG A 181 -8.33 -3.49 -0.20
C ARG A 181 -7.49 -2.32 0.31
N PRO A 182 -8.03 -1.10 0.33
CA PRO A 182 -7.27 0.10 0.66
C PRO A 182 -6.86 0.14 2.14
N TRP A 183 -5.73 0.79 2.41
CA TRP A 183 -5.40 1.30 3.73
C TRP A 183 -6.15 2.61 3.97
N ILE A 184 -6.87 2.72 5.07
CA ILE A 184 -7.57 3.94 5.50
C ILE A 184 -6.94 4.53 6.77
N GLN A 185 -7.18 5.81 7.00
CA GLN A 185 -6.53 6.57 8.06
C GLN A 185 -7.16 6.33 9.43
N GLY A 186 -6.40 5.79 10.38
CA GLY A 186 -6.79 5.58 11.78
C GLY A 186 -5.99 6.47 12.75
N PHE A 187 -5.50 7.64 12.33
CA PHE A 187 -4.67 8.52 13.15
C PHE A 187 -4.97 10.00 12.87
N THR A 188 -4.70 10.86 13.85
CA THR A 188 -4.81 12.32 13.69
C THR A 188 -3.52 12.91 13.14
N ALA A 189 -3.60 13.63 12.03
CA ALA A 189 -2.46 14.24 11.34
C ALA A 189 -2.05 15.59 11.95
N THR A 190 -1.54 15.59 13.17
CA THR A 190 -1.23 16.81 13.96
C THR A 190 -0.18 17.73 13.33
N TRP A 191 0.58 17.24 12.34
CA TRP A 191 1.56 18.04 11.58
C TRP A 191 0.93 18.93 10.52
N LEU A 192 -0.35 18.70 10.18
CA LEU A 192 -1.08 19.56 9.25
C LEU A 192 -1.62 20.79 9.98
N ARG A 193 -1.50 21.96 9.35
CA ARG A 193 -2.08 23.19 9.90
C ARG A 193 -3.61 23.15 10.00
N SER A 194 -4.27 22.53 9.02
CA SER A 194 -5.72 22.24 9.04
C SER A 194 -5.86 20.73 9.15
N HIS A 195 -6.33 20.23 10.27
CA HIS A 195 -6.63 18.83 10.52
C HIS A 195 -7.81 18.69 11.50
N ILE A 196 -8.46 17.53 11.47
CA ILE A 196 -9.46 17.15 12.48
C ILE A 196 -8.93 16.01 13.32
N LYS A 197 -9.52 15.83 14.50
CA LYS A 197 -9.22 14.67 15.32
C LYS A 197 -9.88 13.44 14.69
N TYR A 198 -9.10 12.45 14.34
CA TYR A 198 -9.60 11.17 13.86
C TYR A 198 -10.01 10.27 15.03
N GLY A 199 -11.24 9.82 14.99
CA GLY A 199 -11.85 8.89 15.90
C GLY A 199 -12.80 7.96 15.14
N GLN A 200 -13.78 7.43 15.83
CA GLN A 200 -14.76 6.49 15.30
C GLN A 200 -15.59 7.10 14.14
N THR A 201 -16.01 8.37 14.28
CA THR A 201 -16.82 9.07 13.26
C THR A 201 -16.07 9.19 11.94
N GLU A 202 -14.82 9.62 11.99
CA GLU A 202 -13.99 9.80 10.78
C GLU A 202 -13.59 8.46 10.16
N LEU A 203 -13.39 7.44 11.00
CA LEU A 203 -13.16 6.07 10.49
C LEU A 203 -14.41 5.54 9.81
N GLN A 204 -15.59 5.68 10.44
CA GLN A 204 -16.85 5.22 9.84
C GLN A 204 -17.16 5.94 8.54
N ALA A 205 -16.91 7.24 8.44
CA ALA A 205 -17.08 7.99 7.20
C ALA A 205 -16.23 7.43 6.05
N GLN A 206 -15.00 6.99 6.34
CA GLN A 206 -14.14 6.34 5.34
C GLN A 206 -14.70 4.97 4.91
N ILE A 207 -15.18 4.18 5.88
CA ILE A 207 -15.79 2.86 5.62
C ILE A 207 -17.06 3.03 4.79
N ASP A 208 -17.93 3.98 5.13
CA ASP A 208 -19.17 4.25 4.39
C ASP A 208 -18.89 4.69 2.95
N ALA A 209 -17.83 5.47 2.73
CA ALA A 209 -17.39 5.87 1.39
C ALA A 209 -16.96 4.66 0.55
N LEU A 210 -16.21 3.71 1.12
CA LEU A 210 -15.82 2.47 0.46
C LEU A 210 -17.03 1.59 0.16
N ALA A 211 -17.89 1.37 1.16
CA ALA A 211 -19.11 0.56 1.02
C ALA A 211 -20.05 1.09 -0.07
N SER A 212 -20.17 2.43 -0.22
CA SER A 212 -20.97 3.05 -1.28
C SER A 212 -20.49 2.73 -2.70
N LEU A 213 -19.26 2.26 -2.83
CA LEU A 213 -18.62 1.85 -4.09
C LEU A 213 -18.49 0.33 -4.23
N GLY A 214 -19.05 -0.45 -3.29
CA GLY A 214 -18.93 -1.92 -3.27
C GLY A 214 -17.52 -2.40 -2.91
N VAL A 215 -16.76 -1.63 -2.15
CA VAL A 215 -15.46 -2.02 -1.61
C VAL A 215 -15.65 -2.39 -0.14
N ASP A 216 -15.68 -3.69 0.14
CA ASP A 216 -16.04 -4.21 1.47
C ASP A 216 -14.83 -4.58 2.33
N GLU A 217 -13.64 -4.66 1.72
CA GLU A 217 -12.39 -4.97 2.41
C GLU A 217 -11.51 -3.72 2.55
N TYR A 218 -10.94 -3.53 3.73
CA TYR A 218 -10.01 -2.42 4.02
C TYR A 218 -9.05 -2.78 5.15
N LEU A 219 -7.97 -2.02 5.24
CA LEU A 219 -6.97 -2.08 6.30
C LEU A 219 -6.93 -0.72 7.00
N ILE A 220 -6.77 -0.71 8.32
CA ILE A 220 -6.69 0.52 9.11
C ILE A 220 -5.23 0.76 9.48
N TRP A 221 -4.69 1.92 9.10
CA TRP A 221 -3.34 2.31 9.48
C TRP A 221 -3.34 3.26 10.67
N ASN A 222 -2.64 2.88 11.73
CA ASN A 222 -2.31 3.76 12.86
C ASN A 222 -0.84 3.55 13.23
N PRO A 223 0.04 4.56 13.06
CA PRO A 223 1.47 4.42 13.32
C PRO A 223 1.80 4.16 14.79
N GLY A 224 0.88 4.46 15.70
CA GLY A 224 1.02 4.19 17.13
C GLY A 224 0.45 2.84 17.58
N ASN A 225 -0.12 2.05 16.67
CA ASN A 225 -0.84 0.79 16.97
C ASN A 225 -1.93 0.97 18.06
N ARG A 226 -2.64 2.11 18.01
CA ARG A 226 -3.69 2.44 18.97
C ARG A 226 -5.03 2.46 18.25
N TYR A 227 -5.87 1.46 18.53
CA TYR A 227 -7.15 1.26 17.84
C TYR A 227 -8.37 1.39 18.79
N GLU A 228 -8.17 1.52 20.08
CA GLU A 228 -9.21 1.49 21.13
C GLU A 228 -10.28 2.57 20.94
N ASN A 229 -9.88 3.73 20.40
CA ASN A 229 -10.80 4.86 20.16
C ASN A 229 -11.40 4.86 18.74
N LEU A 230 -11.06 3.88 17.93
CA LEU A 230 -11.48 3.79 16.52
C LEU A 230 -12.59 2.76 16.32
N LEU A 231 -12.58 1.69 17.11
CA LEU A 231 -13.54 0.60 17.00
C LEU A 231 -14.63 0.77 18.05
N LYS A 232 -15.88 0.51 17.69
CA LYS A 232 -16.96 0.35 18.69
C LYS A 232 -16.57 -0.83 19.56
N GLN A 233 -16.53 -0.62 20.88
CA GLN A 233 -16.70 -1.74 21.78
C GLN A 233 -18.12 -2.24 21.55
N GLU A 234 -18.28 -3.42 20.98
CA GLU A 234 -19.55 -4.13 21.06
C GLU A 234 -19.80 -4.34 22.54
N SER A 235 -20.74 -3.55 23.08
CA SER A 235 -21.24 -3.76 24.44
C SER A 235 -21.85 -5.15 24.46
N ASN A 236 -21.16 -6.09 25.14
CA ASN A 236 -21.62 -7.38 25.63
C ASN A 236 -22.86 -7.94 24.93
N VAL A 237 -22.66 -8.73 23.89
CA VAL A 237 -23.59 -9.79 23.58
C VAL A 237 -23.43 -10.81 24.71
N SER A 238 -24.31 -10.73 25.73
CA SER A 238 -24.49 -11.79 26.71
C SER A 238 -24.94 -13.01 25.88
N ILE A 239 -24.04 -13.96 25.69
CA ILE A 239 -24.42 -15.29 25.25
C ILE A 239 -25.16 -15.88 26.44
N ASP A 240 -26.48 -15.83 26.42
CA ASP A 240 -27.31 -16.66 27.27
C ASP A 240 -27.04 -18.12 26.87
N VAL A 241 -26.13 -18.75 27.57
CA VAL A 241 -25.98 -20.19 27.59
C VAL A 241 -27.24 -20.71 28.28
N ALA A 242 -28.23 -21.09 27.49
CA ALA A 242 -29.36 -21.82 27.96
C ALA A 242 -28.86 -23.12 28.58
N ASP A 243 -28.88 -23.19 29.89
CA ASP A 243 -28.67 -24.38 30.71
C ASP A 243 -29.74 -25.42 30.31
N SER A 244 -29.38 -26.34 29.42
CA SER A 244 -30.16 -27.58 29.18
C SER A 244 -29.62 -28.67 30.08
N ALA A 245 -29.84 -28.48 31.41
CA ALA A 245 -29.77 -29.58 32.35
C ALA A 245 -31.21 -29.83 32.85
N SER A 246 -31.72 -31.00 32.60
CA SER A 246 -32.77 -31.72 33.32
C SER A 246 -33.80 -32.38 32.39
N ASN A 247 -33.60 -33.60 32.06
CA ASN A 247 -34.34 -34.82 32.42
C ASN A 247 -33.92 -35.97 31.57
#